data_f6a75e6ddf46e8556842701753794fd5
#
_entry.id   f6a75e6ddf46e8556842701753794fd5
#
_cell.length_a   1.000
_cell.length_b   1.000
_cell.length_c   1.000
_cell.angle_alpha   90.00
_cell.angle_beta   90.00
_cell.angle_gamma   90.00
#
_symmetry.space_group_name_H-M   'P 1'
#
loop_
_entity.id
_entity.type
_entity.pdbx_description
1 polymer ?
#
loop_
_entity_poly.entity_id
_entity_poly.type
_entity_poly.pdbx_seq_one_letter_code
_entity_poly.pdbx_strand_id
1 'polypeptide(L)'
;MKKFLIGIVILFPILAFAQKEDYIWLMGRENQTFDTTHGGGILDFNFTPPKASYHYREHDMFLTNSSMCDSSGNLLFYTNGCVIAGADDKVLENGEGINPGNAHNLWCVTYNDGYSGGVGNSLILPVPDSSNLYYLFHKRFVLYSNPQDAIFDKLYYTIVRIGTKQTLEPSKVLEKNGILMSDTLALGELVAVKHANGKDWWLITPRRNSNQFYIFKFTSQGIVDTFQQTIGILPDPQGEGLGQMVFSPDGSKLYRTYRYRPVMVYSFDRALGMFTQFDTIHFDYGNQLVGEIMCAVSPSNRFLYLSCRKLLFQFDLLASDISASQTTVAEWDGFADPFPTMFWQCQLGPDCKIYIVAGGDTRYYHVIHNPDVAGVACNVEQRGVKFQTPTGASMPSFPNYRLGPIDNPGVPCTATVSVNQPMIPIKDKPIWVYPNPANNSITIEYQAINGQNNQFLLFNTLGQTVRSVTLPQGQTSLQLPLGDLSEGVYWYSIPGLQNASGKLVISR
;
A
#
# COMPACT_ATOMS: atom_id res chain seq x y z
N MET A 1 -40.92 -2.04 -47.76
CA MET A 1 -40.11 -2.99 -47.00
C MET A 1 -38.94 -2.20 -46.37
N LYS A 2 -39.06 -1.84 -45.08
CA LYS A 2 -37.96 -1.16 -44.34
C LYS A 2 -37.07 -2.23 -43.75
N LYS A 3 -35.79 -2.27 -44.13
CA LYS A 3 -34.77 -3.14 -43.55
C LYS A 3 -34.28 -2.49 -42.26
N PHE A 4 -34.56 -3.14 -41.11
CA PHE A 4 -33.94 -2.82 -39.83
C PHE A 4 -32.55 -3.43 -39.83
N LEU A 5 -31.53 -2.60 -39.74
CA LEU A 5 -30.16 -3.00 -39.44
C LEU A 5 -30.04 -3.11 -37.91
N ILE A 6 -29.90 -4.30 -37.37
CA ILE A 6 -29.57 -4.55 -35.97
C ILE A 6 -28.06 -4.45 -35.88
N GLY A 7 -27.58 -3.35 -35.30
CA GLY A 7 -26.16 -3.19 -34.94
C GLY A 7 -25.85 -4.04 -33.70
N ILE A 8 -25.05 -5.09 -33.83
CA ILE A 8 -24.52 -5.86 -32.72
C ILE A 8 -23.40 -5.02 -32.10
N VAL A 9 -23.66 -4.44 -30.91
CA VAL A 9 -22.63 -3.82 -30.08
C VAL A 9 -21.89 -4.97 -29.38
N ILE A 10 -20.70 -5.29 -29.89
CA ILE A 10 -19.78 -6.22 -29.22
C ILE A 10 -19.15 -5.44 -28.07
N LEU A 11 -19.67 -5.63 -26.87
CA LEU A 11 -18.99 -5.23 -25.62
C LEU A 11 -17.78 -6.14 -25.44
N PHE A 12 -16.60 -5.67 -25.80
CA PHE A 12 -15.36 -6.30 -25.35
C PHE A 12 -15.29 -6.11 -23.83
N PRO A 13 -15.14 -7.19 -23.03
CA PRO A 13 -14.83 -7.02 -21.62
C PRO A 13 -13.46 -6.32 -21.55
N ILE A 14 -13.42 -5.13 -20.98
CA ILE A 14 -12.18 -4.51 -20.57
C ILE A 14 -11.64 -5.41 -19.46
N LEU A 15 -10.67 -6.26 -19.79
CA LEU A 15 -9.90 -7.01 -18.81
C LEU A 15 -9.13 -5.95 -18.01
N ALA A 16 -9.69 -5.57 -16.87
CA ALA A 16 -8.95 -4.82 -15.86
C ALA A 16 -7.85 -5.76 -15.35
N PHE A 17 -6.65 -5.63 -15.88
CA PHE A 17 -5.49 -6.29 -15.29
C PHE A 17 -5.34 -5.73 -13.87
N ALA A 18 -5.36 -6.63 -12.90
CA ALA A 18 -5.06 -6.26 -11.53
C ALA A 18 -3.61 -5.73 -11.50
N GLN A 19 -3.44 -4.46 -11.14
CA GLN A 19 -2.13 -3.84 -10.96
C GLN A 19 -1.68 -4.18 -9.54
N LYS A 20 -0.76 -5.15 -9.39
CA LYS A 20 -0.32 -5.70 -8.12
C LYS A 20 1.17 -5.51 -7.86
N GLU A 21 1.73 -4.46 -8.41
CA GLU A 21 3.17 -4.16 -8.37
C GLU A 21 3.69 -3.98 -6.92
N ASP A 22 2.82 -3.64 -5.97
CA ASP A 22 3.09 -3.38 -4.55
C ASP A 22 2.53 -4.44 -3.58
N TYR A 23 2.26 -5.65 -4.04
CA TYR A 23 1.59 -6.69 -3.23
C TYR A 23 2.51 -7.44 -2.27
N ILE A 24 3.83 -7.38 -2.45
CA ILE A 24 4.81 -8.00 -1.53
C ILE A 24 5.65 -6.90 -0.88
N TRP A 25 5.49 -6.76 0.43
CA TRP A 25 6.31 -5.89 1.26
C TRP A 25 7.36 -6.70 1.98
N LEU A 26 8.62 -6.28 1.83
CA LEU A 26 9.77 -6.95 2.43
C LEU A 26 10.31 -6.08 3.57
N MET A 27 10.72 -6.72 4.68
CA MET A 27 11.27 -6.03 5.85
C MET A 27 12.19 -6.95 6.63
N GLY A 28 12.89 -6.38 7.61
CA GLY A 28 13.75 -7.10 8.53
C GLY A 28 15.23 -6.83 8.33
N ARG A 29 16.00 -6.89 9.41
CA ARG A 29 17.44 -6.65 9.46
C ARG A 29 18.15 -7.71 10.33
N GLU A 30 19.50 -7.64 10.38
CA GLU A 30 20.35 -8.57 11.14
C GLU A 30 20.23 -10.03 10.68
N ASN A 31 20.06 -10.24 9.37
CA ASN A 31 19.93 -11.56 8.76
C ASN A 31 21.19 -12.43 8.90
N GLN A 32 22.31 -11.85 9.36
CA GLN A 32 23.59 -12.56 9.47
C GLN A 32 23.63 -13.60 10.59
N THR A 33 22.70 -13.55 11.52
CA THR A 33 22.72 -14.44 12.71
C THR A 33 22.19 -15.83 12.45
N PHE A 34 21.68 -16.15 11.26
CA PHE A 34 21.10 -17.46 10.89
C PHE A 34 20.08 -18.02 11.90
N ASP A 35 19.66 -17.20 12.84
CA ASP A 35 18.62 -17.55 13.79
C ASP A 35 17.27 -17.00 13.30
N THR A 36 16.20 -17.66 13.67
CA THR A 36 14.83 -17.24 13.33
C THR A 36 14.37 -16.07 14.19
N THR A 37 15.26 -15.39 14.89
CA THR A 37 14.95 -14.25 15.75
C THR A 37 15.05 -12.92 15.06
N HIS A 38 15.76 -12.86 13.92
CA HIS A 38 15.99 -11.65 13.13
C HIS A 38 15.73 -11.88 11.63
N GLY A 39 15.52 -10.81 10.88
CA GLY A 39 15.43 -10.74 9.44
C GLY A 39 14.16 -11.32 8.80
N GLY A 40 14.07 -11.22 7.50
CA GLY A 40 13.20 -12.01 6.64
C GLY A 40 11.69 -11.81 6.73
N GLY A 41 11.17 -10.70 7.24
CA GLY A 41 9.73 -10.41 7.26
C GLY A 41 9.15 -10.20 5.86
N ILE A 42 7.97 -10.75 5.61
CA ILE A 42 7.17 -10.55 4.39
C ILE A 42 5.74 -10.24 4.80
N LEU A 43 5.14 -9.21 4.20
CA LEU A 43 3.70 -8.99 4.22
C LEU A 43 3.16 -9.17 2.81
N ASP A 44 2.34 -10.20 2.61
CA ASP A 44 1.82 -10.63 1.31
C ASP A 44 0.34 -10.31 1.17
N PHE A 45 0.02 -9.36 0.29
CA PHE A 45 -1.33 -8.89 0.00
C PHE A 45 -2.08 -9.76 -1.03
N ASN A 46 -1.50 -10.84 -1.52
CA ASN A 46 -2.25 -11.83 -2.30
C ASN A 46 -3.22 -12.63 -1.43
N PHE A 47 -3.11 -12.52 -0.11
CA PHE A 47 -4.03 -13.11 0.86
C PHE A 47 -4.98 -12.06 1.45
N THR A 48 -6.15 -12.51 1.92
CA THR A 48 -7.12 -11.68 2.63
C THR A 48 -7.54 -12.37 3.93
N PRO A 49 -7.17 -11.83 5.10
CA PRO A 49 -6.30 -10.67 5.33
C PRO A 49 -4.86 -10.90 4.82
N PRO A 50 -4.06 -9.84 4.63
CA PRO A 50 -2.66 -9.98 4.22
C PRO A 50 -1.90 -10.90 5.18
N LYS A 51 -1.03 -11.73 4.63
CA LYS A 51 -0.32 -12.75 5.37
C LYS A 51 1.07 -12.28 5.75
N ALA A 52 1.33 -12.16 7.06
CA ALA A 52 2.69 -12.01 7.56
C ALA A 52 3.39 -13.37 7.61
N SER A 53 4.60 -13.44 7.08
CA SER A 53 5.41 -14.66 7.06
C SER A 53 6.89 -14.33 7.21
N TYR A 54 7.69 -15.36 7.47
CA TYR A 54 9.14 -15.30 7.54
C TYR A 54 9.75 -16.04 6.35
N HIS A 55 10.76 -15.43 5.76
CA HIS A 55 11.62 -16.07 4.76
C HIS A 55 13.05 -15.55 4.97
N TYR A 56 14.00 -16.46 5.20
CA TYR A 56 15.39 -16.08 5.35
C TYR A 56 15.90 -15.36 4.09
N ARG A 57 16.60 -14.23 4.30
CA ARG A 57 17.16 -13.42 3.23
C ARG A 57 18.54 -12.91 3.67
N GLU A 58 19.54 -13.01 2.78
CA GLU A 58 20.90 -12.54 3.07
C GLU A 58 21.00 -11.01 3.11
N HIS A 59 20.02 -10.31 2.51
CA HIS A 59 20.03 -8.86 2.33
C HIS A 59 19.09 -8.18 3.33
N ASP A 60 19.66 -7.44 4.26
CA ASP A 60 18.89 -6.65 5.22
C ASP A 60 18.05 -5.59 4.52
N MET A 61 16.76 -5.53 4.88
CA MET A 61 15.81 -4.52 4.41
C MET A 61 15.65 -3.45 5.48
N PHE A 62 16.53 -2.45 5.46
CA PHE A 62 16.48 -1.34 6.43
C PHE A 62 15.73 -0.13 5.85
N LEU A 63 16.20 1.10 6.11
CA LEU A 63 15.49 2.34 5.72
C LEU A 63 15.36 2.52 4.19
N THR A 64 16.33 2.08 3.40
CA THR A 64 16.22 2.03 1.94
C THR A 64 15.65 0.69 1.54
N ASN A 65 14.39 0.70 1.12
CA ASN A 65 13.62 -0.51 0.85
C ASN A 65 12.66 -0.26 -0.32
N SER A 66 12.82 -1.03 -1.38
CA SER A 66 11.90 -1.05 -2.52
C SER A 66 11.79 -2.44 -3.11
N SER A 67 10.58 -2.87 -3.41
CA SER A 67 10.29 -4.14 -4.09
C SER A 67 9.38 -3.90 -5.29
N MET A 68 9.34 -4.85 -6.22
CA MET A 68 8.50 -4.81 -7.41
C MET A 68 7.89 -6.18 -7.65
N CYS A 69 6.58 -6.22 -7.82
CA CYS A 69 5.87 -7.42 -8.25
C CYS A 69 5.41 -7.29 -9.71
N ASP A 70 5.03 -8.43 -10.30
CA ASP A 70 4.30 -8.45 -11.57
C ASP A 70 2.83 -8.08 -11.36
N SER A 71 2.08 -7.94 -12.46
CA SER A 71 0.64 -7.64 -12.42
C SER A 71 -0.21 -8.73 -11.73
N SER A 72 0.36 -9.90 -11.46
CA SER A 72 -0.27 -11.00 -10.72
C SER A 72 0.06 -10.97 -9.22
N GLY A 73 0.98 -10.11 -8.79
CA GLY A 73 1.41 -9.95 -7.40
C GLY A 73 2.57 -10.88 -7.00
N ASN A 74 3.27 -11.49 -7.98
CA ASN A 74 4.48 -12.26 -7.69
C ASN A 74 5.69 -11.31 -7.62
N LEU A 75 6.52 -11.48 -6.59
CA LEU A 75 7.76 -10.71 -6.46
C LEU A 75 8.65 -10.96 -7.69
N LEU A 76 9.15 -9.89 -8.29
CA LEU A 76 10.12 -9.93 -9.39
C LEU A 76 11.54 -9.68 -8.89
N PHE A 77 11.73 -8.56 -8.19
CA PHE A 77 13.02 -8.16 -7.64
C PHE A 77 12.83 -7.12 -6.53
N TYR A 78 13.89 -6.87 -5.79
CA TYR A 78 13.93 -5.87 -4.73
C TYR A 78 15.33 -5.27 -4.58
N THR A 79 15.43 -4.20 -3.83
CA THR A 79 16.69 -3.58 -3.42
C THR A 79 16.64 -3.11 -1.98
N ASN A 80 17.77 -3.22 -1.30
CA ASN A 80 18.03 -2.58 -0.02
C ASN A 80 18.99 -1.37 -0.17
N GLY A 81 19.17 -0.89 -1.41
CA GLY A 81 20.08 0.22 -1.75
C GLY A 81 21.55 -0.17 -1.86
N CYS A 82 21.93 -1.41 -1.54
CA CYS A 82 23.27 -1.97 -1.70
C CYS A 82 23.36 -2.84 -2.95
N VAL A 83 22.34 -3.65 -3.17
CA VAL A 83 22.24 -4.63 -4.26
C VAL A 83 20.85 -4.61 -4.85
N ILE A 84 20.69 -5.25 -6.02
CA ILE A 84 19.41 -5.61 -6.61
C ILE A 84 19.35 -7.12 -6.68
N ALA A 85 18.38 -7.73 -5.99
CA ALA A 85 18.19 -9.17 -5.92
C ALA A 85 16.85 -9.60 -6.53
N GLY A 86 16.81 -10.78 -7.12
CA GLY A 86 15.61 -11.39 -7.66
C GLY A 86 14.70 -11.98 -6.59
N ALA A 87 13.57 -12.53 -7.01
CA ALA A 87 12.63 -13.22 -6.12
C ALA A 87 13.22 -14.48 -5.46
N ASP A 88 14.32 -15.00 -5.97
CA ASP A 88 15.08 -16.13 -5.42
C ASP A 88 16.19 -15.69 -4.44
N ASP A 89 16.19 -14.44 -4.03
CA ASP A 89 17.16 -13.75 -3.17
C ASP A 89 18.59 -13.70 -3.71
N LYS A 90 18.81 -14.10 -4.95
CA LYS A 90 20.12 -13.97 -5.59
C LYS A 90 20.28 -12.60 -6.22
N VAL A 91 21.48 -12.03 -6.04
CA VAL A 91 21.83 -10.79 -6.72
C VAL A 91 21.76 -10.99 -8.23
N LEU A 92 21.05 -10.10 -8.93
CA LEU A 92 20.95 -10.13 -10.37
C LEU A 92 22.32 -9.91 -11.03
N GLU A 93 22.51 -10.42 -12.24
CA GLU A 93 23.70 -10.08 -13.03
C GLU A 93 23.91 -8.56 -13.07
N ASN A 94 25.09 -8.08 -12.68
CA ASN A 94 25.45 -6.68 -12.53
C ASN A 94 24.66 -5.90 -11.44
N GLY A 95 23.98 -6.60 -10.51
CA GLY A 95 23.12 -6.00 -9.47
C GLY A 95 23.84 -5.49 -8.21
N GLU A 96 25.15 -5.72 -8.08
CA GLU A 96 25.97 -5.28 -6.95
C GLU A 96 26.39 -3.82 -7.08
N GLY A 97 26.84 -3.19 -5.97
CA GLY A 97 27.48 -1.88 -5.97
C GLY A 97 26.55 -0.73 -6.33
N ILE A 98 25.31 -0.78 -5.84
CA ILE A 98 24.35 0.32 -5.92
C ILE A 98 24.76 1.42 -4.93
N ASN A 99 24.60 2.70 -5.30
CA ASN A 99 24.98 3.87 -4.48
C ASN A 99 26.47 3.89 -4.08
N PRO A 100 27.42 3.84 -5.02
CA PRO A 100 28.85 3.74 -4.70
C PRO A 100 29.35 4.96 -3.93
N GLY A 101 30.24 4.72 -2.96
CA GLY A 101 30.83 5.76 -2.14
C GLY A 101 31.10 5.30 -0.71
N ASN A 102 31.48 6.25 0.18
CA ASN A 102 31.85 5.92 1.55
C ASN A 102 30.68 5.36 2.38
N ALA A 103 29.45 5.82 2.15
CA ALA A 103 28.27 5.27 2.80
C ALA A 103 28.00 3.82 2.37
N HIS A 104 28.15 3.51 1.08
CA HIS A 104 28.07 2.13 0.59
C HIS A 104 29.13 1.24 1.25
N ASN A 105 30.38 1.70 1.27
CA ASN A 105 31.47 0.93 1.89
C ASN A 105 31.20 0.64 3.38
N LEU A 106 30.63 1.60 4.10
CA LEU A 106 30.30 1.43 5.51
C LEU A 106 29.12 0.49 5.71
N TRP A 107 27.97 0.78 5.08
CA TRP A 107 26.71 0.08 5.38
C TRP A 107 26.57 -1.23 4.62
N CYS A 108 26.99 -1.26 3.35
CA CYS A 108 26.79 -2.44 2.51
C CYS A 108 27.94 -3.44 2.58
N VAL A 109 29.18 -2.97 2.81
CA VAL A 109 30.38 -3.83 2.81
C VAL A 109 30.86 -4.14 4.24
N THR A 110 30.95 -3.11 5.11
CA THR A 110 31.50 -3.31 6.46
C THR A 110 30.46 -3.88 7.41
N TYR A 111 29.23 -3.33 7.43
CA TYR A 111 28.17 -3.77 8.35
C TYR A 111 27.22 -4.77 7.71
N ASN A 112 27.03 -4.73 6.40
CA ASN A 112 26.04 -5.52 5.65
C ASN A 112 24.59 -5.32 6.15
N ASP A 113 24.25 -4.12 6.65
CA ASP A 113 22.95 -3.78 7.27
C ASP A 113 21.94 -3.19 6.28
N GLY A 114 22.23 -3.20 4.97
CA GLY A 114 21.47 -2.44 3.98
C GLY A 114 21.78 -0.94 4.02
N TYR A 115 21.37 -0.21 2.98
CA TYR A 115 21.69 1.20 2.80
C TYR A 115 20.85 2.11 3.69
N SER A 116 21.44 2.74 4.68
CA SER A 116 20.74 3.55 5.70
C SER A 116 20.43 4.98 5.21
N GLY A 117 19.82 5.10 4.02
CA GLY A 117 19.57 6.38 3.38
C GLY A 117 18.32 7.14 3.82
N GLY A 118 17.50 6.57 4.71
CA GLY A 118 16.22 7.18 5.15
C GLY A 118 15.01 6.70 4.33
N VAL A 119 13.83 7.05 4.84
CA VAL A 119 12.53 6.70 4.25
C VAL A 119 12.37 7.40 2.89
N GLY A 120 11.96 6.64 1.85
CA GLY A 120 11.77 7.20 0.51
C GLY A 120 13.07 7.60 -0.20
N ASN A 121 14.16 6.85 0.04
CA ASN A 121 15.45 7.06 -0.63
C ASN A 121 15.56 6.32 -1.98
N SER A 122 14.70 5.35 -2.23
CA SER A 122 14.63 4.59 -3.48
C SER A 122 13.19 4.38 -3.94
N LEU A 123 13.01 4.25 -5.24
CA LEU A 123 11.70 4.06 -5.86
C LEU A 123 11.85 3.28 -7.16
N ILE A 124 11.02 2.27 -7.38
CA ILE A 124 11.02 1.48 -8.61
C ILE A 124 9.81 1.90 -9.46
N LEU A 125 10.05 2.21 -10.73
CA LEU A 125 8.99 2.50 -11.69
C LEU A 125 9.09 1.54 -12.89
N PRO A 126 7.96 0.93 -13.31
CA PRO A 126 7.92 0.21 -14.57
C PRO A 126 8.06 1.20 -15.74
N VAL A 127 8.82 0.82 -16.75
CA VAL A 127 8.92 1.61 -17.98
C VAL A 127 7.57 1.57 -18.70
N PRO A 128 6.94 2.71 -19.01
CA PRO A 128 5.70 2.74 -19.76
C PRO A 128 5.76 1.92 -21.06
N ASP A 129 4.69 1.18 -21.34
CA ASP A 129 4.55 0.29 -22.49
C ASP A 129 5.60 -0.85 -22.59
N SER A 130 6.34 -1.12 -21.51
CA SER A 130 7.23 -2.29 -21.37
C SER A 130 6.70 -3.27 -20.32
N SER A 131 6.85 -4.55 -20.59
CA SER A 131 6.42 -5.62 -19.67
C SER A 131 7.54 -6.13 -18.75
N ASN A 132 8.79 -5.74 -18.99
CA ASN A 132 9.95 -6.34 -18.31
C ASN A 132 11.11 -5.38 -18.03
N LEU A 133 10.93 -4.08 -18.31
CA LEU A 133 11.92 -3.05 -18.00
C LEU A 133 11.44 -2.18 -16.84
N TYR A 134 12.36 -1.88 -15.94
CA TYR A 134 12.12 -1.09 -14.74
C TYR A 134 13.27 -0.11 -14.52
N TYR A 135 12.95 1.06 -13.98
CA TYR A 135 13.95 1.98 -13.47
C TYR A 135 13.86 1.99 -11.94
N LEU A 136 15.00 1.76 -11.31
CA LEU A 136 15.22 2.07 -9.90
C LEU A 136 15.83 3.46 -9.83
N PHE A 137 15.11 4.41 -9.26
CA PHE A 137 15.63 5.73 -8.88
C PHE A 137 16.10 5.67 -7.43
N HIS A 138 17.30 6.18 -7.16
CA HIS A 138 17.88 6.09 -5.83
C HIS A 138 18.89 7.22 -5.57
N LYS A 139 19.01 7.62 -4.32
CA LYS A 139 19.90 8.73 -3.93
C LYS A 139 21.16 8.24 -3.26
N ARG A 140 22.30 8.83 -3.64
CA ARG A 140 23.58 8.56 -3.01
C ARG A 140 23.77 9.42 -1.77
N PHE A 141 24.03 8.78 -0.65
CA PHE A 141 24.41 9.41 0.61
C PHE A 141 25.93 9.53 0.71
N VAL A 142 26.39 10.67 1.19
CA VAL A 142 27.81 10.93 1.44
C VAL A 142 28.00 11.21 2.92
N LEU A 143 28.85 10.42 3.56
CA LEU A 143 29.26 10.61 4.94
C LEU A 143 30.50 11.52 4.99
N TYR A 144 30.40 12.57 5.78
CA TYR A 144 31.54 13.44 6.10
C TYR A 144 32.13 13.09 7.48
N SER A 145 33.27 13.65 7.81
CA SER A 145 33.95 13.46 9.12
C SER A 145 33.07 13.88 10.30
N ASN A 146 32.21 14.87 10.09
CA ASN A 146 31.12 15.21 11.00
C ASN A 146 29.82 14.58 10.49
N PRO A 147 29.17 13.65 11.22
CA PRO A 147 27.92 13.03 10.79
C PRO A 147 26.78 14.01 10.54
N GLN A 148 26.82 15.22 11.14
CA GLN A 148 25.82 16.27 10.91
C GLN A 148 25.91 16.87 9.50
N ASP A 149 27.02 16.71 8.81
CA ASP A 149 27.26 17.22 7.46
C ASP A 149 26.87 16.21 6.37
N ALA A 150 26.38 15.04 6.75
CA ALA A 150 25.94 14.01 5.80
C ALA A 150 24.86 14.53 4.85
N ILE A 151 25.02 14.28 3.55
CA ILE A 151 24.12 14.77 2.50
C ILE A 151 23.79 13.70 1.47
N PHE A 152 22.68 13.89 0.77
CA PHE A 152 22.44 13.26 -0.53
C PHE A 152 22.93 14.20 -1.62
N ASP A 153 23.89 13.75 -2.43
CA ASP A 153 24.55 14.61 -3.43
C ASP A 153 24.23 14.23 -4.88
N LYS A 154 23.57 13.09 -5.09
CA LYS A 154 23.18 12.61 -6.42
C LYS A 154 21.86 11.87 -6.38
N LEU A 155 21.06 12.08 -7.42
CA LEU A 155 20.00 11.20 -7.82
C LEU A 155 20.51 10.32 -8.96
N TYR A 156 20.49 9.01 -8.74
CA TYR A 156 20.84 7.99 -9.71
C TYR A 156 19.60 7.35 -10.32
N TYR A 157 19.79 6.75 -11.48
CA TYR A 157 18.90 5.72 -12.01
C TYR A 157 19.70 4.44 -12.28
N THR A 158 18.99 3.31 -12.20
CA THR A 158 19.51 1.99 -12.53
C THR A 158 18.44 1.27 -13.34
N ILE A 159 18.79 0.68 -14.50
CA ILE A 159 17.86 0.01 -15.39
C ILE A 159 17.91 -1.49 -15.16
N VAL A 160 16.77 -2.07 -14.81
CA VAL A 160 16.62 -3.49 -14.54
C VAL A 160 15.75 -4.12 -15.62
N ARG A 161 16.23 -5.23 -16.22
CA ARG A 161 15.42 -6.08 -17.09
C ARG A 161 15.13 -7.38 -16.38
N ILE A 162 13.87 -7.76 -16.35
CA ILE A 162 13.42 -9.04 -15.82
C ILE A 162 13.24 -10.01 -16.98
N GLY A 163 13.89 -11.16 -16.88
CA GLY A 163 13.74 -12.23 -17.84
C GLY A 163 12.34 -12.82 -17.82
N THR A 164 11.82 -13.17 -18.98
CA THR A 164 10.51 -13.83 -19.12
C THR A 164 10.65 -15.19 -19.73
N LYS A 165 9.69 -16.08 -19.48
CA LYS A 165 9.67 -17.42 -20.13
C LYS A 165 9.64 -17.33 -21.65
N GLN A 166 9.13 -16.23 -22.21
CA GLN A 166 9.04 -16.01 -23.65
C GLN A 166 10.38 -15.53 -24.24
N THR A 167 11.13 -14.71 -23.52
CA THR A 167 12.39 -14.14 -24.03
C THR A 167 13.58 -15.04 -23.83
N LEU A 168 13.52 -16.03 -22.90
CA LEU A 168 14.62 -16.90 -22.49
C LEU A 168 15.87 -16.12 -22.02
N GLU A 169 15.78 -14.81 -21.81
CA GLU A 169 16.86 -13.98 -21.34
C GLU A 169 16.90 -13.93 -19.81
N PRO A 170 18.09 -13.94 -19.19
CA PRO A 170 18.19 -13.82 -17.74
C PRO A 170 17.79 -12.41 -17.25
N SER A 171 17.29 -12.36 -16.03
CA SER A 171 17.11 -11.08 -15.33
C SER A 171 18.47 -10.46 -15.05
N LYS A 172 18.64 -9.16 -15.35
CA LYS A 172 19.92 -8.45 -15.14
C LYS A 172 19.74 -6.94 -15.02
N VAL A 173 20.75 -6.29 -14.47
CA VAL A 173 20.92 -4.85 -14.50
C VAL A 173 21.63 -4.46 -15.79
N LEU A 174 20.96 -3.67 -16.62
CA LEU A 174 21.46 -3.21 -17.92
C LEU A 174 22.44 -2.03 -17.75
N GLU A 175 22.07 -1.10 -16.90
CA GLU A 175 22.85 0.09 -16.56
C GLU A 175 22.64 0.38 -15.07
N LYS A 176 23.71 0.73 -14.35
CA LYS A 176 23.62 1.07 -12.92
C LYS A 176 24.30 2.39 -12.58
N ASN A 177 23.74 3.06 -11.58
CA ASN A 177 24.27 4.31 -11.05
C ASN A 177 24.43 5.41 -12.12
N GLY A 178 23.59 5.42 -13.16
CA GLY A 178 23.49 6.51 -14.11
C GLY A 178 23.11 7.80 -13.38
N ILE A 179 23.85 8.88 -13.57
CA ILE A 179 23.61 10.15 -12.86
C ILE A 179 22.45 10.87 -13.55
N LEU A 180 21.31 10.97 -12.87
CA LEU A 180 20.19 11.78 -13.34
C LEU A 180 20.43 13.26 -13.00
N MET A 181 20.92 13.54 -11.79
CA MET A 181 21.32 14.89 -11.37
C MET A 181 22.32 14.85 -10.23
N SER A 182 23.00 16.00 -10.04
CA SER A 182 23.90 16.24 -8.91
C SER A 182 23.54 17.57 -8.26
N ASP A 183 23.11 17.53 -7.00
CA ASP A 183 22.87 18.68 -6.13
C ASP A 183 22.68 18.15 -4.69
N THR A 184 22.61 19.04 -3.72
CA THR A 184 22.29 18.68 -2.34
C THR A 184 20.77 18.43 -2.22
N LEU A 185 20.39 17.16 -2.13
CA LEU A 185 18.99 16.72 -2.10
C LEU A 185 18.49 16.51 -0.68
N ALA A 186 17.19 16.64 -0.48
CA ALA A 186 16.52 16.36 0.79
C ALA A 186 16.70 14.89 1.20
N LEU A 187 16.75 14.64 2.51
CA LEU A 187 16.86 13.30 3.09
C LEU A 187 15.56 12.52 2.86
N GLY A 188 15.64 11.36 2.21
CA GLY A 188 14.46 10.64 1.77
C GLY A 188 13.73 11.42 0.67
N GLU A 189 12.40 11.50 0.74
CA GLU A 189 11.57 12.39 -0.07
C GLU A 189 11.76 12.25 -1.59
N LEU A 190 11.78 11.02 -2.09
CA LEU A 190 11.71 10.70 -3.51
C LEU A 190 10.35 10.05 -3.77
N VAL A 191 9.51 10.70 -4.56
CA VAL A 191 8.16 10.22 -4.85
C VAL A 191 7.86 10.27 -6.34
N ALA A 192 6.88 9.50 -6.76
CA ALA A 192 6.37 9.56 -8.13
C ALA A 192 4.84 9.54 -8.16
N VAL A 193 4.31 10.13 -9.21
CA VAL A 193 2.88 10.11 -9.53
C VAL A 193 2.70 9.92 -11.04
N LYS A 194 1.65 9.20 -11.45
CA LYS A 194 1.37 9.05 -12.88
C LYS A 194 0.96 10.36 -13.52
N HIS A 195 1.49 10.59 -14.72
CA HIS A 195 1.06 11.65 -15.64
C HIS A 195 -0.44 11.52 -15.93
N ALA A 196 -1.08 12.61 -16.39
CA ALA A 196 -2.50 12.65 -16.74
C ALA A 196 -2.93 11.60 -17.78
N ASN A 197 -2.00 11.05 -18.57
CA ASN A 197 -2.27 9.97 -19.52
C ASN A 197 -2.39 8.57 -18.88
N GLY A 198 -2.14 8.45 -17.55
CA GLY A 198 -2.20 7.19 -16.80
C GLY A 198 -1.07 6.20 -17.07
N LYS A 199 -0.08 6.55 -17.88
CA LYS A 199 1.05 5.69 -18.28
C LYS A 199 2.39 6.23 -17.82
N ASP A 200 2.74 7.45 -18.26
CA ASP A 200 3.98 8.13 -17.91
C ASP A 200 4.01 8.53 -16.44
N TRP A 201 5.16 8.94 -15.96
CA TRP A 201 5.36 9.30 -14.56
C TRP A 201 5.99 10.67 -14.40
N TRP A 202 5.64 11.32 -13.32
CA TRP A 202 6.38 12.44 -12.74
C TRP A 202 7.16 11.93 -11.55
N LEU A 203 8.49 12.05 -11.59
CA LEU A 203 9.38 11.77 -10.47
C LEU A 203 9.77 13.10 -9.81
N ILE A 204 9.68 13.19 -8.50
CA ILE A 204 9.85 14.45 -7.78
C ILE A 204 10.74 14.23 -6.57
N THR A 205 11.71 15.15 -6.39
CA THR A 205 12.54 15.22 -5.19
C THR A 205 12.84 16.68 -4.87
N PRO A 206 12.78 17.11 -3.59
CA PRO A 206 13.15 18.48 -3.23
C PRO A 206 14.66 18.62 -3.05
N ARG A 207 15.13 19.87 -3.21
CA ARG A 207 16.43 20.30 -2.76
C ARG A 207 16.48 20.41 -1.24
N ARG A 208 17.58 20.03 -0.63
CA ARG A 208 17.78 20.12 0.83
C ARG A 208 17.69 21.57 1.32
N ASN A 209 17.06 21.78 2.47
CA ASN A 209 16.90 23.09 3.11
C ASN A 209 16.31 24.16 2.17
N SER A 210 15.42 23.75 1.26
CA SER A 210 14.89 24.61 0.21
C SER A 210 13.42 24.28 -0.07
N ASN A 211 12.68 25.25 -0.60
CA ASN A 211 11.35 25.05 -1.16
C ASN A 211 11.40 24.84 -2.69
N GLN A 212 12.56 24.46 -3.22
CA GLN A 212 12.74 24.11 -4.61
C GLN A 212 12.56 22.60 -4.81
N PHE A 213 11.81 22.22 -5.84
CA PHE A 213 11.58 20.85 -6.28
C PHE A 213 12.23 20.63 -7.64
N TYR A 214 12.82 19.46 -7.83
CA TYR A 214 13.23 18.90 -9.11
C TYR A 214 12.13 17.95 -9.58
N ILE A 215 11.68 18.10 -10.81
CA ILE A 215 10.58 17.36 -11.41
C ILE A 215 11.05 16.78 -12.75
N PHE A 216 10.91 15.46 -12.90
CA PHE A 216 11.37 14.72 -14.07
C PHE A 216 10.19 14.00 -14.71
N LYS A 217 10.05 14.14 -16.04
CA LYS A 217 9.08 13.37 -16.80
C LYS A 217 9.70 12.06 -17.27
N PHE A 218 9.14 10.94 -16.81
CA PHE A 218 9.57 9.60 -17.17
C PHE A 218 8.55 8.93 -18.08
N THR A 219 9.00 8.44 -19.25
CA THR A 219 8.18 7.87 -20.31
C THR A 219 8.79 6.55 -20.79
N SER A 220 8.22 5.92 -21.84
CA SER A 220 8.81 4.76 -22.51
C SER A 220 10.21 5.03 -23.11
N GLN A 221 10.59 6.30 -23.26
CA GLN A 221 11.91 6.74 -23.75
C GLN A 221 12.90 7.03 -22.60
N GLY A 222 12.53 6.75 -21.35
CA GLY A 222 13.26 7.16 -20.17
C GLY A 222 12.88 8.57 -19.70
N ILE A 223 13.82 9.30 -19.10
CA ILE A 223 13.62 10.70 -18.67
C ILE A 223 13.71 11.59 -19.91
N VAL A 224 12.62 12.26 -20.23
CA VAL A 224 12.50 13.11 -21.46
C VAL A 224 12.43 14.59 -21.16
N ASP A 225 12.13 14.98 -19.91
CA ASP A 225 12.03 16.37 -19.51
C ASP A 225 12.42 16.54 -18.05
N THR A 226 13.00 17.70 -17.72
CA THR A 226 13.43 18.03 -16.36
C THR A 226 13.28 19.52 -16.13
N PHE A 227 12.61 19.89 -15.05
CA PHE A 227 12.47 21.29 -14.67
C PHE A 227 12.47 21.46 -13.15
N GLN A 228 12.51 22.70 -12.72
CA GLN A 228 12.58 23.08 -11.32
C GLN A 228 11.45 24.04 -11.01
N GLN A 229 10.90 23.90 -9.82
CA GLN A 229 9.87 24.79 -9.32
C GLN A 229 10.14 25.17 -7.86
N THR A 230 10.03 26.46 -7.56
CA THR A 230 10.12 26.99 -6.20
C THR A 230 8.72 27.36 -5.73
N ILE A 231 8.25 26.71 -4.66
CA ILE A 231 6.89 26.93 -4.12
C ILE A 231 6.83 26.57 -2.64
N GLY A 232 6.00 27.28 -1.88
CA GLY A 232 5.77 27.01 -0.47
C GLY A 232 6.79 27.66 0.46
N ILE A 233 6.78 27.26 1.71
CA ILE A 233 7.65 27.76 2.77
C ILE A 233 8.98 26.96 2.82
N LEU A 234 10.01 27.55 3.38
CA LEU A 234 11.26 26.86 3.64
C LEU A 234 11.05 25.78 4.72
N PRO A 235 11.57 24.56 4.52
CA PRO A 235 11.59 23.55 5.56
C PRO A 235 12.46 23.98 6.75
N ASP A 236 12.29 23.30 7.88
CA ASP A 236 13.17 23.49 9.04
C ASP A 236 14.42 22.62 8.85
N PRO A 237 15.62 23.20 8.82
CA PRO A 237 16.85 22.42 8.68
C PRO A 237 17.05 21.38 9.79
N GLN A 238 16.52 21.62 11.00
CA GLN A 238 16.59 20.68 12.12
C GLN A 238 15.58 19.52 11.99
N GLY A 239 14.58 19.67 11.14
CA GLY A 239 13.57 18.65 10.84
C GLY A 239 13.87 17.82 9.59
N GLU A 240 14.99 18.02 8.93
CA GLU A 240 15.38 17.31 7.72
C GLU A 240 15.46 15.80 7.95
N GLY A 241 14.79 15.02 7.11
CA GLY A 241 14.69 13.57 7.23
C GLY A 241 13.76 13.05 8.34
N LEU A 242 13.10 13.95 9.07
CA LEU A 242 12.15 13.60 10.15
C LEU A 242 10.69 13.75 9.70
N GLY A 243 10.44 13.55 8.41
CA GLY A 243 9.14 13.64 7.79
C GLY A 243 8.97 12.66 6.64
N GLN A 244 7.83 12.77 5.98
CA GLN A 244 7.46 11.95 4.83
C GLN A 244 6.84 12.85 3.75
N MET A 245 7.02 12.45 2.50
CA MET A 245 6.36 13.06 1.35
C MET A 245 5.50 12.02 0.66
N VAL A 246 4.20 12.33 0.46
CA VAL A 246 3.24 11.37 -0.10
C VAL A 246 2.22 12.08 -0.98
N PHE A 247 1.93 11.49 -2.14
CA PHE A 247 0.81 11.93 -2.97
C PHE A 247 -0.52 11.42 -2.44
N SER A 248 -1.58 12.24 -2.63
CA SER A 248 -2.94 11.74 -2.52
C SER A 248 -3.18 10.59 -3.50
N PRO A 249 -4.07 9.63 -3.17
CA PRO A 249 -4.39 8.50 -4.06
C PRO A 249 -4.77 8.89 -5.49
N ASP A 250 -5.42 10.03 -5.71
CA ASP A 250 -5.77 10.56 -7.03
C ASP A 250 -4.62 11.34 -7.72
N GLY A 251 -3.52 11.57 -7.00
CA GLY A 251 -2.34 12.28 -7.47
C GLY A 251 -2.53 13.79 -7.62
N SER A 252 -3.63 14.37 -7.13
CA SER A 252 -3.93 15.80 -7.25
C SER A 252 -3.23 16.66 -6.20
N LYS A 253 -2.78 16.07 -5.10
CA LYS A 253 -2.10 16.77 -4.00
C LYS A 253 -0.88 16.02 -3.52
N LEU A 254 0.15 16.76 -3.14
CA LEU A 254 1.32 16.27 -2.43
C LEU A 254 1.31 16.80 -1.01
N TYR A 255 1.45 15.90 -0.04
CA TYR A 255 1.61 16.23 1.38
C TYR A 255 3.06 16.01 1.77
N ARG A 256 3.65 16.98 2.47
CA ARG A 256 5.01 16.93 2.97
C ARG A 256 5.01 17.30 4.45
N THR A 257 5.52 16.44 5.27
CA THR A 257 5.59 16.62 6.72
C THR A 257 7.02 16.91 7.16
N TYR A 258 7.14 17.70 8.20
CA TYR A 258 8.40 18.01 8.87
C TYR A 258 8.18 18.14 10.36
N ARG A 259 9.18 17.81 11.14
CA ARG A 259 9.19 18.07 12.56
C ARG A 259 9.02 19.58 12.83
N TYR A 260 8.18 19.96 13.77
CA TYR A 260 7.90 21.36 14.18
C TYR A 260 7.35 22.29 13.08
N ARG A 261 6.80 21.73 12.01
CA ARG A 261 6.18 22.52 10.94
C ARG A 261 4.75 22.04 10.69
N PRO A 262 3.88 22.91 10.19
CA PRO A 262 2.60 22.45 9.67
C PRO A 262 2.81 21.47 8.52
N VAL A 263 1.82 20.65 8.23
CA VAL A 263 1.83 19.84 7.00
C VAL A 263 1.77 20.78 5.81
N MET A 264 2.72 20.67 4.91
CA MET A 264 2.76 21.41 3.66
C MET A 264 1.94 20.67 2.61
N VAL A 265 1.01 21.37 1.98
CA VAL A 265 0.08 20.83 0.99
C VAL A 265 0.30 21.53 -0.35
N TYR A 266 0.57 20.76 -1.38
CA TYR A 266 0.79 21.27 -2.73
C TYR A 266 -0.25 20.68 -3.67
N SER A 267 -1.03 21.49 -4.36
CA SER A 267 -1.87 21.03 -5.47
C SER A 267 -0.99 20.75 -6.68
N PHE A 268 -1.19 19.63 -7.35
CA PHE A 268 -0.33 19.17 -8.44
C PHE A 268 -1.14 18.91 -9.72
N ASP A 269 -0.73 19.53 -10.81
CA ASP A 269 -1.29 19.30 -12.14
C ASP A 269 -0.55 18.13 -12.80
N ARG A 270 -1.20 16.97 -12.90
CA ARG A 270 -0.65 15.75 -13.48
C ARG A 270 -0.41 15.84 -15.00
N ALA A 271 -1.05 16.78 -15.71
CA ALA A 271 -0.81 16.98 -17.15
C ALA A 271 0.45 17.82 -17.39
N LEU A 272 0.64 18.87 -16.58
CA LEU A 272 1.76 19.79 -16.73
C LEU A 272 2.99 19.36 -15.90
N GLY A 273 2.79 18.53 -14.85
CA GLY A 273 3.84 18.16 -13.91
C GLY A 273 4.23 19.31 -12.98
N MET A 274 3.34 20.23 -12.69
CA MET A 274 3.62 21.45 -11.93
C MET A 274 2.75 21.56 -10.69
N PHE A 275 3.32 22.12 -9.63
CA PHE A 275 2.56 22.56 -8.47
C PHE A 275 1.83 23.87 -8.81
N THR A 276 0.54 23.92 -8.52
CA THR A 276 -0.33 25.07 -8.89
C THR A 276 -0.74 25.91 -7.70
N GLN A 277 -0.78 25.33 -6.50
CA GLN A 277 -1.17 25.99 -5.26
C GLN A 277 -0.37 25.43 -4.08
N PHE A 278 -0.24 26.23 -3.04
CA PHE A 278 0.38 25.85 -1.77
C PHE A 278 -0.52 26.25 -0.61
N ASP A 279 -0.62 25.37 0.38
CA ASP A 279 -1.36 25.58 1.60
C ASP A 279 -0.69 24.84 2.78
N THR A 280 -1.18 25.04 4.01
CA THR A 280 -0.67 24.39 5.21
C THR A 280 -1.82 23.89 6.09
N ILE A 281 -1.61 22.72 6.72
CA ILE A 281 -2.49 22.22 7.76
C ILE A 281 -1.74 22.31 9.09
N HIS A 282 -2.23 23.17 9.98
CA HIS A 282 -1.69 23.29 11.32
C HIS A 282 -2.26 22.19 12.23
N PHE A 283 -1.47 21.73 13.17
CA PHE A 283 -1.89 20.73 14.14
C PHE A 283 -1.26 20.99 15.50
N ASP A 284 -1.98 20.59 16.54
CA ASP A 284 -1.53 20.68 17.91
C ASP A 284 -1.20 19.27 18.44
N TYR A 285 0.00 19.08 18.91
CA TYR A 285 0.49 17.85 19.53
C TYR A 285 0.58 17.97 21.07
N GLY A 286 0.04 19.06 21.64
CA GLY A 286 0.07 19.35 23.07
C GLY A 286 1.49 19.45 23.62
N ASN A 287 1.70 18.92 24.82
CA ASN A 287 3.02 18.91 25.50
C ASN A 287 3.87 17.68 25.15
N GLN A 288 3.56 16.92 24.09
CA GLN A 288 4.31 15.75 23.71
C GLN A 288 5.64 16.15 23.04
N LEU A 289 6.68 15.35 23.29
CA LEU A 289 7.92 15.46 22.50
C LEU A 289 7.64 15.07 21.05
N VAL A 290 7.78 16.03 20.15
CA VAL A 290 7.60 15.79 18.72
C VAL A 290 8.83 15.09 18.19
N GLY A 291 8.62 13.87 17.69
CA GLY A 291 9.61 13.12 16.93
C GLY A 291 9.41 13.34 15.43
N GLU A 292 9.63 12.28 14.69
CA GLU A 292 9.30 12.18 13.29
C GLU A 292 7.78 12.31 13.09
N ILE A 293 7.37 13.02 12.05
CA ILE A 293 5.97 13.18 11.65
C ILE A 293 5.79 12.56 10.28
N MET A 294 5.00 11.49 10.22
CA MET A 294 4.73 10.79 8.98
C MET A 294 3.25 10.89 8.62
N CYS A 295 2.90 10.67 7.37
CA CYS A 295 1.52 10.82 6.92
C CYS A 295 1.09 9.78 5.90
N ALA A 296 -0.22 9.55 5.83
CA ALA A 296 -0.88 8.83 4.75
C ALA A 296 -2.26 9.43 4.48
N VAL A 297 -2.74 9.28 3.26
CA VAL A 297 -4.06 9.77 2.84
C VAL A 297 -4.99 8.58 2.67
N SER A 298 -6.24 8.72 3.08
CA SER A 298 -7.27 7.69 2.91
C SER A 298 -7.58 7.42 1.43
N PRO A 299 -8.08 6.21 1.07
CA PRO A 299 -8.38 5.84 -0.30
C PRO A 299 -9.28 6.82 -1.05
N SER A 300 -10.26 7.40 -0.37
CA SER A 300 -11.21 8.38 -0.93
C SER A 300 -10.64 9.79 -1.07
N ASN A 301 -9.40 10.04 -0.68
CA ASN A 301 -8.78 11.37 -0.55
C ASN A 301 -9.44 12.27 0.51
N ARG A 302 -10.31 11.72 1.38
CA ARG A 302 -11.04 12.53 2.35
C ARG A 302 -10.27 12.80 3.63
N PHE A 303 -9.52 11.82 4.12
CA PHE A 303 -8.84 11.95 5.40
C PHE A 303 -7.32 11.89 5.26
N LEU A 304 -6.65 12.82 5.92
CA LEU A 304 -5.21 12.77 6.16
C LEU A 304 -4.96 12.22 7.55
N TYR A 305 -4.06 11.26 7.67
CA TYR A 305 -3.57 10.72 8.93
C TYR A 305 -2.15 11.20 9.19
N LEU A 306 -1.88 11.66 10.41
CA LEU A 306 -0.54 12.02 10.87
C LEU A 306 -0.15 11.14 12.05
N SER A 307 0.97 10.43 11.92
CA SER A 307 1.60 9.73 13.03
C SER A 307 2.64 10.64 13.69
N CYS A 308 2.49 10.85 15.00
CA CYS A 308 3.36 11.70 15.82
C CYS A 308 3.87 10.90 17.02
N ARG A 309 4.58 9.80 16.78
CA ARG A 309 5.09 8.85 17.80
C ARG A 309 3.99 8.29 18.70
N LYS A 310 3.55 9.02 19.72
CA LYS A 310 2.53 8.55 20.68
C LYS A 310 1.10 8.82 20.24
N LEU A 311 0.90 9.73 19.30
CA LEU A 311 -0.42 10.18 18.86
C LEU A 311 -0.62 9.89 17.38
N LEU A 312 -1.83 9.48 17.03
CA LEU A 312 -2.27 9.35 15.65
C LEU A 312 -3.47 10.28 15.45
N PHE A 313 -3.30 11.26 14.56
CA PHE A 313 -4.32 12.24 14.23
C PHE A 313 -4.98 11.94 12.89
N GLN A 314 -6.23 12.34 12.76
CA GLN A 314 -7.00 12.38 11.53
C GLN A 314 -7.47 13.79 11.25
N PHE A 315 -7.42 14.21 9.98
CA PHE A 315 -7.95 15.50 9.48
C PHE A 315 -8.95 15.23 8.37
N ASP A 316 -10.11 15.91 8.39
CA ASP A 316 -11.07 15.87 7.28
C ASP A 316 -10.69 16.92 6.23
N LEU A 317 -10.16 16.46 5.10
CA LEU A 317 -9.70 17.32 4.00
C LEU A 317 -10.84 18.02 3.24
N LEU A 318 -12.10 17.68 3.55
CA LEU A 318 -13.31 18.33 3.04
C LEU A 318 -13.89 19.35 4.03
N ALA A 319 -13.32 19.48 5.23
CA ALA A 319 -13.77 20.48 6.22
C ALA A 319 -13.49 21.90 5.72
N SER A 320 -14.35 22.85 6.10
CA SER A 320 -14.14 24.29 5.80
C SER A 320 -12.89 24.85 6.46
N ASP A 321 -12.50 24.31 7.63
CA ASP A 321 -11.22 24.50 8.30
C ASP A 321 -10.63 23.14 8.59
N ILE A 322 -9.67 22.75 7.76
CA ILE A 322 -9.01 21.44 7.87
C ILE A 322 -8.23 21.34 9.18
N SER A 323 -7.55 22.40 9.59
CA SER A 323 -6.75 22.42 10.82
C SER A 323 -7.63 22.22 12.06
N ALA A 324 -8.80 22.85 12.09
CA ALA A 324 -9.77 22.70 13.19
C ALA A 324 -10.45 21.31 13.21
N SER A 325 -10.39 20.54 12.13
CA SER A 325 -10.94 19.17 12.06
C SER A 325 -10.08 18.12 12.75
N GLN A 326 -8.92 18.50 13.30
CA GLN A 326 -8.00 17.58 13.98
C GLN A 326 -8.73 16.71 15.01
N THR A 327 -8.58 15.42 14.88
CA THR A 327 -9.12 14.41 15.80
C THR A 327 -8.05 13.40 16.17
N THR A 328 -7.83 13.15 17.46
CA THR A 328 -6.98 12.05 17.92
C THR A 328 -7.76 10.75 17.76
N VAL A 329 -7.28 9.86 16.88
CA VAL A 329 -7.93 8.57 16.60
C VAL A 329 -7.27 7.39 17.32
N ALA A 330 -6.03 7.56 17.77
CA ALA A 330 -5.36 6.62 18.66
C ALA A 330 -4.25 7.31 19.48
N GLU A 331 -4.01 6.76 20.67
CA GLU A 331 -2.87 7.05 21.51
C GLU A 331 -2.12 5.74 21.79
N TRP A 332 -0.78 5.78 21.75
CA TRP A 332 0.04 4.62 22.05
C TRP A 332 -0.24 4.10 23.46
N ASP A 333 -0.55 2.83 23.57
CA ASP A 333 -1.05 2.17 24.78
C ASP A 333 0.07 1.78 25.80
N GLY A 334 1.31 2.19 25.55
CA GLY A 334 2.45 1.92 26.44
C GLY A 334 3.14 0.58 26.20
N PHE A 335 2.69 -0.24 25.25
CA PHE A 335 3.29 -1.55 24.98
C PHE A 335 4.68 -1.44 24.34
N ALA A 336 5.61 -2.32 24.77
CA ALA A 336 6.96 -2.45 24.24
C ALA A 336 7.36 -3.93 24.08
N ASP A 337 8.00 -4.29 22.93
CA ASP A 337 8.52 -5.63 22.67
C ASP A 337 9.56 -5.61 21.53
N PRO A 338 10.86 -5.58 21.80
CA PRO A 338 11.50 -5.13 23.05
C PRO A 338 11.48 -3.60 23.19
N PHE A 339 11.20 -2.86 22.11
CA PHE A 339 11.14 -1.39 22.09
C PHE A 339 9.68 -0.90 22.09
N PRO A 340 9.42 0.37 22.50
CA PRO A 340 8.10 0.98 22.43
C PRO A 340 7.50 0.93 21.02
N THR A 341 6.28 0.37 20.88
CA THR A 341 5.58 0.26 19.61
C THR A 341 4.85 1.56 19.25
N MET A 342 5.58 2.68 19.16
CA MET A 342 5.01 3.98 18.80
C MET A 342 4.71 4.06 17.30
N PHE A 343 3.79 4.94 16.90
CA PHE A 343 3.43 5.17 15.50
C PHE A 343 4.55 5.88 14.76
N TRP A 344 4.92 5.35 13.58
CA TRP A 344 5.96 5.94 12.74
C TRP A 344 5.52 6.02 11.27
N GLN A 345 6.31 5.54 10.31
CA GLN A 345 6.02 5.61 8.87
C GLN A 345 4.66 5.00 8.55
N CYS A 346 3.89 5.70 7.71
CA CYS A 346 2.56 5.31 7.28
C CYS A 346 2.51 5.05 5.78
N GLN A 347 1.73 4.05 5.35
CA GLN A 347 1.48 3.80 3.94
C GLN A 347 0.10 3.20 3.71
N LEU A 348 -0.58 3.66 2.66
CA LEU A 348 -1.79 3.03 2.15
C LEU A 348 -1.43 1.69 1.50
N GLY A 349 -2.03 0.61 1.98
CA GLY A 349 -1.85 -0.73 1.45
C GLY A 349 -2.75 -1.01 0.24
N PRO A 350 -2.42 -2.06 -0.53
CA PRO A 350 -3.23 -2.51 -1.66
C PRO A 350 -4.66 -2.91 -1.31
N ASP A 351 -4.93 -3.23 -0.04
CA ASP A 351 -6.24 -3.63 0.51
C ASP A 351 -7.05 -2.47 1.09
N CYS A 352 -6.70 -1.23 0.76
CA CYS A 352 -7.36 0.00 1.22
C CYS A 352 -7.26 0.29 2.72
N LYS A 353 -6.38 -0.37 3.44
CA LYS A 353 -6.04 -0.05 4.82
C LYS A 353 -4.75 0.76 4.89
N ILE A 354 -4.57 1.52 5.97
CA ILE A 354 -3.30 2.18 6.22
C ILE A 354 -2.52 1.36 7.23
N TYR A 355 -1.28 1.06 6.86
CA TYR A 355 -0.31 0.36 7.70
C TYR A 355 0.68 1.36 8.28
N ILE A 356 1.01 1.19 9.56
CA ILE A 356 1.91 2.08 10.28
C ILE A 356 2.99 1.22 10.94
N VAL A 357 4.24 1.48 10.61
CA VAL A 357 5.37 0.83 11.26
C VAL A 357 5.36 1.19 12.75
N ALA A 358 5.48 0.21 13.62
CA ALA A 358 5.78 0.47 15.00
C ALA A 358 7.25 0.90 15.11
N GLY A 359 7.50 2.10 15.65
CA GLY A 359 8.84 2.68 15.74
C GLY A 359 9.81 1.79 16.52
N GLY A 360 11.08 1.87 16.16
CA GLY A 360 12.11 0.99 16.72
C GLY A 360 12.14 -0.39 16.03
N ASP A 361 13.02 -1.27 16.50
CA ASP A 361 13.17 -2.62 15.95
C ASP A 361 12.17 -3.59 16.64
N THR A 362 10.91 -3.46 16.26
CA THR A 362 9.79 -4.25 16.80
C THR A 362 9.24 -5.21 15.76
N ARG A 363 8.34 -6.11 16.20
CA ARG A 363 7.73 -7.15 15.34
C ARG A 363 6.33 -6.77 14.86
N TYR A 364 5.96 -5.49 14.84
CA TYR A 364 4.57 -5.12 14.68
C TYR A 364 4.38 -3.98 13.68
N TYR A 365 3.27 -4.06 12.93
CA TYR A 365 2.63 -2.91 12.31
C TYR A 365 1.27 -2.66 12.95
N HIS A 366 0.90 -1.40 13.11
CA HIS A 366 -0.46 -0.98 13.41
C HIS A 366 -1.26 -0.89 12.12
N VAL A 367 -2.58 -0.99 12.21
CA VAL A 367 -3.48 -0.97 11.05
C VAL A 367 -4.65 -0.03 11.30
N ILE A 368 -4.93 0.86 10.35
CA ILE A 368 -6.20 1.59 10.28
C ILE A 368 -7.09 0.82 9.31
N HIS A 369 -8.12 0.15 9.83
CA HIS A 369 -8.95 -0.75 9.06
C HIS A 369 -9.92 -0.04 8.12
N ASN A 370 -10.47 1.11 8.54
CA ASN A 370 -11.48 1.87 7.80
C ASN A 370 -11.03 3.32 7.61
N PRO A 371 -9.98 3.60 6.83
CA PRO A 371 -9.39 4.94 6.78
C PRO A 371 -10.30 6.01 6.18
N ASP A 372 -11.39 5.64 5.51
CA ASP A 372 -12.41 6.55 4.98
C ASP A 372 -13.53 6.87 5.99
N VAL A 373 -13.39 6.42 7.25
CA VAL A 373 -14.38 6.67 8.31
C VAL A 373 -13.85 7.68 9.31
N ALA A 374 -14.70 8.64 9.70
CA ALA A 374 -14.33 9.73 10.61
C ALA A 374 -14.13 9.26 12.06
N GLY A 375 -13.16 9.87 12.73
CA GLY A 375 -12.88 9.69 14.16
C GLY A 375 -12.44 8.27 14.51
N VAL A 376 -12.66 7.86 15.74
CA VAL A 376 -12.24 6.54 16.26
C VAL A 376 -12.88 5.35 15.53
N ALA A 377 -13.99 5.58 14.81
CA ALA A 377 -14.65 4.57 13.98
C ALA A 377 -13.79 4.16 12.75
N CYS A 378 -12.70 4.87 12.45
CA CYS A 378 -11.71 4.43 11.48
C CYS A 378 -11.02 3.12 11.91
N ASN A 379 -11.20 2.70 13.15
CA ASN A 379 -10.78 1.42 13.72
C ASN A 379 -9.26 1.20 13.63
N VAL A 380 -8.52 1.91 14.47
CA VAL A 380 -7.06 1.74 14.62
C VAL A 380 -6.79 0.53 15.50
N GLU A 381 -6.19 -0.51 14.94
CA GLU A 381 -5.71 -1.67 15.67
C GLU A 381 -4.20 -1.53 15.91
N GLN A 382 -3.83 -1.30 17.16
CA GLN A 382 -2.42 -1.30 17.54
C GLN A 382 -1.87 -2.73 17.48
N ARG A 383 -0.76 -2.90 16.75
CA ARG A 383 -0.14 -4.23 16.51
C ARG A 383 -1.04 -5.21 15.73
N GLY A 384 -1.84 -4.68 14.80
CA GLY A 384 -2.76 -5.47 13.97
C GLY A 384 -2.06 -6.46 13.03
N VAL A 385 -0.76 -6.26 12.76
CA VAL A 385 0.08 -7.27 12.11
C VAL A 385 1.25 -7.63 13.03
N LYS A 386 1.45 -8.92 13.26
CA LYS A 386 2.59 -9.45 14.00
C LYS A 386 3.48 -10.27 13.07
N PHE A 387 4.75 -9.91 12.99
CA PHE A 387 5.77 -10.67 12.29
C PHE A 387 6.49 -11.64 13.25
N GLN A 388 7.11 -12.66 12.68
CA GLN A 388 7.93 -13.60 13.46
C GLN A 388 9.20 -12.93 13.99
N THR A 389 9.76 -12.01 13.21
CA THR A 389 11.04 -11.33 13.46
C THR A 389 10.85 -9.81 13.48
N PRO A 390 11.77 -9.03 14.09
CA PRO A 390 11.76 -7.59 14.03
C PRO A 390 11.75 -7.05 12.59
N THR A 391 11.04 -5.96 12.37
CA THR A 391 10.85 -5.37 11.04
C THR A 391 11.99 -4.43 10.61
N GLY A 392 12.94 -4.11 11.51
CA GLY A 392 13.98 -3.13 11.25
C GLY A 392 13.46 -1.70 11.12
N ALA A 393 12.27 -1.42 11.67
CA ALA A 393 11.54 -0.17 11.42
C ALA A 393 11.41 0.15 9.92
N SER A 394 11.35 -0.88 9.07
CA SER A 394 11.36 -0.76 7.61
C SER A 394 9.96 -0.96 7.03
N MET A 395 9.65 -0.17 6.01
CA MET A 395 8.48 -0.29 5.16
C MET A 395 8.89 0.14 3.74
N PRO A 396 8.56 -0.63 2.69
CA PRO A 396 8.89 -0.23 1.34
C PRO A 396 8.12 1.03 0.94
N SER A 397 8.69 1.85 0.06
CA SER A 397 8.04 3.03 -0.50
C SER A 397 7.49 2.71 -1.88
N PHE A 398 6.20 2.94 -2.08
CA PHE A 398 5.53 2.72 -3.36
C PHE A 398 4.77 3.97 -3.82
N PRO A 399 4.78 4.28 -5.14
CA PRO A 399 3.81 5.18 -5.73
C PRO A 399 2.48 4.46 -5.91
N ASN A 400 1.41 5.19 -6.24
CA ASN A 400 0.16 4.55 -6.66
C ASN A 400 0.28 4.02 -8.10
N TYR A 401 0.65 2.74 -8.27
CA TYR A 401 0.75 2.09 -9.58
C TYR A 401 -0.61 1.99 -10.29
N ARG A 402 -1.72 1.95 -9.54
CA ARG A 402 -3.10 1.82 -10.04
C ARG A 402 -3.71 3.12 -10.54
N LEU A 403 -3.04 4.26 -10.32
CA LEU A 403 -3.54 5.56 -10.76
C LEU A 403 -3.65 5.61 -12.29
N GLY A 404 -4.87 5.79 -12.79
CA GLY A 404 -5.19 5.86 -14.22
C GLY A 404 -5.07 7.28 -14.80
N PRO A 405 -5.54 7.46 -16.05
CA PRO A 405 -5.64 8.77 -16.67
C PRO A 405 -6.61 9.69 -15.90
N ILE A 406 -6.53 11.02 -16.15
CA ILE A 406 -7.23 12.01 -15.33
C ILE A 406 -8.77 11.90 -15.44
N ASP A 407 -9.26 11.46 -16.58
CA ASP A 407 -10.68 11.24 -16.87
C ASP A 407 -11.19 9.86 -16.37
N ASN A 408 -10.28 8.97 -16.00
CA ASN A 408 -10.58 7.67 -15.39
C ASN A 408 -9.46 7.27 -14.42
N PRO A 409 -9.40 7.90 -13.24
CA PRO A 409 -8.26 7.73 -12.33
C PRO A 409 -8.13 6.31 -11.74
N GLY A 410 -9.12 5.43 -11.96
CA GLY A 410 -9.11 4.10 -11.38
C GLY A 410 -9.44 4.10 -9.89
N VAL A 411 -9.12 3.00 -9.23
CA VAL A 411 -9.23 2.85 -7.77
C VAL A 411 -7.84 2.73 -7.17
N PRO A 412 -7.54 3.44 -6.07
CA PRO A 412 -6.19 3.47 -5.50
C PRO A 412 -5.77 2.12 -4.90
N CYS A 413 -6.74 1.29 -4.57
CA CYS A 413 -6.56 0.00 -3.90
C CYS A 413 -7.75 -0.90 -4.21
N THR A 414 -7.59 -2.19 -4.00
CA THR A 414 -8.68 -3.16 -4.15
C THR A 414 -9.30 -3.36 -2.77
N ALA A 415 -10.33 -2.58 -2.44
CA ALA A 415 -11.12 -2.89 -1.27
C ALA A 415 -11.68 -4.30 -1.48
N THR A 416 -11.11 -5.28 -0.80
CA THR A 416 -11.88 -6.48 -0.54
C THR A 416 -13.04 -6.01 0.31
N VAL A 417 -14.22 -5.94 -0.26
CA VAL A 417 -15.43 -5.84 0.52
C VAL A 417 -15.48 -7.14 1.31
N SER A 418 -14.71 -7.19 2.41
CA SER A 418 -15.13 -7.99 3.53
C SER A 418 -16.48 -7.38 3.88
N VAL A 419 -17.56 -8.02 3.49
CA VAL A 419 -18.73 -7.93 4.32
C VAL A 419 -18.21 -8.37 5.67
N ASN A 420 -17.89 -7.40 6.55
CA ASN A 420 -17.68 -7.66 7.95
C ASN A 420 -19.02 -8.16 8.48
N GLN A 421 -19.31 -9.43 8.20
CA GLN A 421 -20.05 -10.19 9.18
C GLN A 421 -19.09 -10.21 10.40
N PRO A 422 -19.50 -9.65 11.55
CA PRO A 422 -18.78 -9.91 12.78
C PRO A 422 -18.53 -11.42 12.79
N MET A 423 -17.27 -11.84 12.98
CA MET A 423 -16.97 -13.25 13.23
C MET A 423 -17.69 -13.61 14.52
N ILE A 424 -18.96 -13.97 14.39
CA ILE A 424 -19.67 -14.65 15.45
C ILE A 424 -18.90 -15.94 15.62
N PRO A 425 -18.45 -16.27 16.83
CA PRO A 425 -17.82 -17.56 17.10
C PRO A 425 -18.69 -18.64 16.46
N ILE A 426 -18.08 -19.60 15.77
CA ILE A 426 -18.73 -20.65 14.96
C ILE A 426 -19.87 -21.37 15.73
N LYS A 427 -20.00 -21.18 17.02
CA LYS A 427 -21.04 -21.74 17.89
C LYS A 427 -22.42 -21.05 17.81
N ASP A 428 -22.54 -19.84 17.26
CA ASP A 428 -23.77 -19.03 17.38
C ASP A 428 -24.39 -18.60 16.05
N LYS A 429 -24.00 -19.19 14.92
CA LYS A 429 -24.68 -18.92 13.64
C LYS A 429 -26.00 -19.70 13.61
N PRO A 430 -27.16 -19.00 13.47
CA PRO A 430 -28.46 -19.67 13.55
C PRO A 430 -28.80 -20.54 12.33
N ILE A 431 -27.98 -20.48 11.25
CA ILE A 431 -28.20 -21.24 10.02
C ILE A 431 -26.91 -21.59 9.31
N TRP A 432 -26.79 -22.80 8.78
CA TRP A 432 -25.74 -23.25 7.85
C TRP A 432 -26.39 -23.75 6.57
N VAL A 433 -25.81 -23.41 5.42
CA VAL A 433 -26.26 -23.84 4.09
C VAL A 433 -25.06 -24.45 3.36
N TYR A 434 -25.16 -25.74 3.06
CA TYR A 434 -24.09 -26.49 2.39
C TYR A 434 -24.65 -27.63 1.50
N PRO A 435 -23.88 -28.10 0.48
CA PRO A 435 -22.59 -27.56 0.05
C PRO A 435 -22.72 -26.17 -0.58
N ASN A 436 -21.65 -25.37 -0.52
CA ASN A 436 -21.56 -24.09 -1.21
C ASN A 436 -20.13 -23.91 -1.74
N PRO A 437 -19.87 -24.02 -3.05
CA PRO A 437 -20.83 -24.12 -4.13
C PRO A 437 -21.70 -25.38 -4.10
N ALA A 438 -22.97 -25.20 -4.51
CA ALA A 438 -23.97 -26.26 -4.60
C ALA A 438 -24.11 -26.77 -6.04
N ASN A 439 -24.46 -28.04 -6.20
CA ASN A 439 -24.80 -28.62 -7.51
C ASN A 439 -26.33 -28.74 -7.65
N ASN A 440 -26.90 -29.84 -7.19
CA ASN A 440 -28.34 -30.17 -7.40
C ASN A 440 -29.22 -29.93 -6.17
N SER A 441 -28.61 -29.82 -4.98
CA SER A 441 -29.34 -29.60 -3.73
C SER A 441 -28.42 -28.98 -2.67
N ILE A 442 -29.03 -28.39 -1.64
CA ILE A 442 -28.39 -27.92 -0.42
C ILE A 442 -29.07 -28.53 0.80
N THR A 443 -28.30 -28.64 1.86
CA THR A 443 -28.79 -28.86 3.22
C THR A 443 -28.81 -27.55 3.97
N ILE A 444 -29.91 -27.21 4.59
CA ILE A 444 -30.12 -26.05 5.44
C ILE A 444 -30.15 -26.58 6.87
N GLU A 445 -29.11 -26.36 7.66
CA GLU A 445 -29.11 -26.62 9.11
C GLU A 445 -29.45 -25.35 9.86
N TYR A 446 -30.32 -25.43 10.85
CA TYR A 446 -30.79 -24.28 11.62
C TYR A 446 -31.08 -24.69 13.07
N GLN A 447 -30.95 -23.72 13.98
CA GLN A 447 -31.31 -23.96 15.39
C GLN A 447 -32.84 -24.08 15.49
N ALA A 448 -33.31 -25.02 16.31
CA ALA A 448 -34.72 -25.21 16.55
C ALA A 448 -35.36 -23.90 17.03
N ILE A 449 -36.31 -23.36 16.21
CA ILE A 449 -36.91 -22.05 16.46
C ILE A 449 -38.27 -22.30 17.13
N ASN A 450 -38.41 -21.76 18.33
CA ASN A 450 -39.65 -21.85 19.09
C ASN A 450 -40.62 -20.74 18.67
N GLY A 451 -41.81 -21.12 18.22
CA GLY A 451 -43.00 -20.27 18.23
C GLY A 451 -43.44 -19.57 16.92
N GLN A 452 -42.70 -19.67 15.81
CA GLN A 452 -43.17 -19.14 14.48
C GLN A 452 -42.70 -20.02 13.32
N ASN A 453 -43.49 -20.07 12.23
CA ASN A 453 -43.10 -20.70 10.97
C ASN A 453 -42.11 -19.78 10.27
N ASN A 454 -40.82 -20.08 10.37
CA ASN A 454 -39.78 -19.31 9.67
C ASN A 454 -39.67 -19.76 8.23
N GLN A 455 -39.53 -18.80 7.33
CA GLN A 455 -39.34 -19.04 5.90
C GLN A 455 -37.88 -18.80 5.52
N PHE A 456 -37.30 -19.79 4.88
CA PHE A 456 -36.04 -19.62 4.16
C PHE A 456 -36.34 -19.04 2.78
N LEU A 457 -35.83 -17.88 2.47
CA LEU A 457 -35.99 -17.17 1.20
C LEU A 457 -34.67 -17.21 0.43
N LEU A 458 -34.74 -17.51 -0.87
CA LEU A 458 -33.60 -17.44 -1.79
C LEU A 458 -33.90 -16.40 -2.87
N PHE A 459 -32.91 -15.52 -3.13
CA PHE A 459 -33.04 -14.39 -4.04
C PHE A 459 -32.02 -14.51 -5.18
N ASN A 460 -32.35 -14.06 -6.37
CA ASN A 460 -31.43 -13.86 -7.47
C ASN A 460 -30.62 -12.54 -7.29
N THR A 461 -29.73 -12.25 -8.23
CA THR A 461 -28.89 -11.03 -8.23
C THR A 461 -29.70 -9.74 -8.40
N LEU A 462 -30.95 -9.81 -8.85
CA LEU A 462 -31.89 -8.67 -8.96
C LEU A 462 -32.73 -8.46 -7.68
N GLY A 463 -32.48 -9.27 -6.62
CA GLY A 463 -33.25 -9.21 -5.38
C GLY A 463 -34.63 -9.84 -5.45
N GLN A 464 -34.97 -10.54 -6.54
CA GLN A 464 -36.24 -11.22 -6.68
C GLN A 464 -36.19 -12.57 -5.95
N THR A 465 -37.26 -12.90 -5.17
CA THR A 465 -37.39 -14.21 -4.51
C THR A 465 -37.61 -15.30 -5.55
N VAL A 466 -36.65 -16.22 -5.67
CA VAL A 466 -36.69 -17.36 -6.59
C VAL A 466 -37.15 -18.65 -5.88
N ARG A 467 -37.05 -18.68 -4.54
CA ARG A 467 -37.48 -19.81 -3.72
C ARG A 467 -37.91 -19.33 -2.34
N SER A 468 -39.00 -19.90 -1.82
CA SER A 468 -39.45 -19.72 -0.44
C SER A 468 -39.84 -21.09 0.13
N VAL A 469 -39.26 -21.46 1.28
CA VAL A 469 -39.49 -22.75 1.94
C VAL A 469 -39.70 -22.54 3.43
N THR A 470 -40.79 -23.13 3.95
CA THR A 470 -41.07 -23.11 5.38
C THR A 470 -40.14 -24.09 6.09
N LEU A 471 -39.46 -23.64 7.10
CA LEU A 471 -38.62 -24.48 7.97
C LEU A 471 -39.48 -25.13 9.04
N PRO A 472 -39.56 -26.49 9.08
CA PRO A 472 -40.46 -27.20 10.01
C PRO A 472 -40.01 -26.96 11.47
N GLN A 473 -40.99 -26.80 12.36
CA GLN A 473 -40.75 -26.74 13.81
C GLN A 473 -40.28 -28.10 14.34
N GLY A 474 -39.32 -28.06 15.26
CA GLY A 474 -38.79 -29.28 15.86
C GLY A 474 -37.77 -30.05 15.00
N GLN A 475 -37.51 -29.60 13.79
CA GLN A 475 -36.41 -30.08 12.97
C GLN A 475 -35.24 -29.09 13.02
N THR A 476 -34.04 -29.60 12.81
CA THR A 476 -32.81 -28.80 12.78
C THR A 476 -32.14 -28.81 11.41
N SER A 477 -32.69 -29.52 10.45
CA SER A 477 -32.17 -29.56 9.08
C SER A 477 -33.29 -29.79 8.05
N LEU A 478 -33.09 -29.25 6.84
CA LEU A 478 -33.96 -29.42 5.67
C LEU A 478 -33.09 -29.53 4.42
N GLN A 479 -33.39 -30.51 3.55
CA GLN A 479 -32.79 -30.63 2.24
C GLN A 479 -33.62 -29.91 1.18
N LEU A 480 -33.00 -29.01 0.39
CA LEU A 480 -33.66 -28.21 -0.64
C LEU A 480 -33.06 -28.53 -2.01
N PRO A 481 -33.89 -29.11 -2.96
CA PRO A 481 -33.44 -29.29 -4.33
C PRO A 481 -33.32 -27.94 -5.07
N LEU A 482 -32.29 -27.81 -5.93
CA LEU A 482 -31.98 -26.64 -6.73
C LEU A 482 -31.96 -26.90 -8.24
N GLY A 483 -32.40 -28.10 -8.68
CA GLY A 483 -32.25 -28.57 -10.07
C GLY A 483 -32.90 -27.70 -11.13
N ASP A 484 -33.87 -26.89 -10.77
CA ASP A 484 -34.59 -25.94 -11.63
C ASP A 484 -34.04 -24.50 -11.61
N LEU A 485 -33.02 -24.21 -10.77
CA LEU A 485 -32.34 -22.91 -10.74
C LEU A 485 -31.13 -22.94 -11.65
N SER A 486 -30.83 -21.82 -12.32
CA SER A 486 -29.64 -21.66 -13.16
C SER A 486 -28.37 -21.63 -12.32
N GLU A 487 -27.24 -21.96 -12.94
CA GLU A 487 -25.93 -21.67 -12.35
C GLU A 487 -25.78 -20.17 -12.09
N GLY A 488 -25.15 -19.81 -10.98
CA GLY A 488 -24.97 -18.41 -10.62
C GLY A 488 -24.90 -18.15 -9.12
N VAL A 489 -24.98 -16.87 -8.79
CA VAL A 489 -24.95 -16.37 -7.41
C VAL A 489 -26.34 -16.05 -6.94
N TYR A 490 -26.67 -16.54 -5.75
CA TYR A 490 -27.92 -16.32 -5.05
C TYR A 490 -27.67 -15.83 -3.64
N TRP A 491 -28.68 -15.21 -3.04
CA TRP A 491 -28.65 -14.77 -1.66
C TRP A 491 -29.78 -15.44 -0.89
N TYR A 492 -29.53 -15.82 0.36
CA TYR A 492 -30.60 -16.39 1.20
C TYR A 492 -30.76 -15.58 2.49
N SER A 493 -31.99 -15.59 3.04
CA SER A 493 -32.28 -15.06 4.36
C SER A 493 -33.46 -15.76 5.02
N ILE A 494 -33.51 -15.67 6.36
CA ILE A 494 -34.70 -16.02 7.15
C ILE A 494 -35.17 -14.72 7.82
N PRO A 495 -36.27 -14.10 7.34
CA PRO A 495 -36.80 -12.88 7.93
C PRO A 495 -37.12 -13.04 9.41
N GLY A 496 -36.75 -12.05 10.23
CA GLY A 496 -36.97 -12.04 11.67
C GLY A 496 -35.90 -12.72 12.52
N LEU A 497 -34.94 -13.40 11.91
CA LEU A 497 -33.76 -13.94 12.59
C LEU A 497 -32.51 -13.08 12.28
N GLN A 498 -31.91 -12.53 13.33
CA GLN A 498 -30.62 -11.83 13.19
C GLN A 498 -29.53 -12.81 12.72
N ASN A 499 -28.67 -12.37 11.82
CA ASN A 499 -27.54 -13.14 11.27
C ASN A 499 -27.93 -14.43 10.50
N ALA A 500 -29.18 -14.55 10.05
CA ALA A 500 -29.69 -15.69 9.28
C ALA A 500 -29.74 -15.38 7.76
N SER A 501 -28.66 -14.86 7.20
CA SER A 501 -28.52 -14.59 5.77
C SER A 501 -27.13 -14.99 5.25
N GLY A 502 -27.02 -15.19 3.93
CA GLY A 502 -25.75 -15.53 3.32
C GLY A 502 -25.82 -15.64 1.80
N LYS A 503 -24.69 -15.97 1.19
CA LYS A 503 -24.50 -16.18 -0.24
C LYS A 503 -24.50 -17.67 -0.55
N LEU A 504 -25.19 -18.07 -1.62
CA LEU A 504 -25.15 -19.40 -2.19
C LEU A 504 -24.67 -19.32 -3.65
N VAL A 505 -23.73 -20.15 -4.02
CA VAL A 505 -23.25 -20.31 -5.40
C VAL A 505 -23.75 -21.64 -5.93
N ILE A 506 -24.43 -21.65 -7.09
CA ILE A 506 -24.83 -22.88 -7.81
C ILE A 506 -23.85 -23.05 -8.98
N SER A 507 -23.17 -24.21 -9.00
CA SER A 507 -22.21 -24.60 -10.06
C SER A 507 -22.41 -26.08 -10.34
N ARG A 508 -22.59 -26.44 -11.62
CA ARG A 508 -22.84 -27.81 -12.10
C ARG A 508 -21.76 -28.25 -13.04
#